data_33b8959ba477309c0da1e57fbf400db9
#
_entry.id   33b8959ba477309c0da1e57fbf400db9
#
_cell.length_a   1.000
_cell.length_b   1.000
_cell.length_c   1.000
_cell.angle_alpha   90.00
_cell.angle_beta   90.00
_cell.angle_gamma   90.00
#
_symmetry.space_group_name_H-M   'P 1'
#
loop_
_entity.id
_entity.type
_entity.pdbx_description
1 polymer ?
#
loop_
_entity_poly.entity_id
_entity_poly.type
_entity_poly.pdbx_seq_one_letter_code
_entity_poly.pdbx_strand_id
1 'polypeptide(L)'
;TSGDLNAVLAGIRAAVAAGFERVKLNCVLMRGVNEQELWPLVLFAAEHGLPLRLIELMPITTTDVLTEKNFMPVHEAMELLRQKDELIPQPDWRLGFGPAKYYQLKHTGARVGFIGAMTNLHFCETCNKMRLTADGKIRPCLGDHGEMDLREALRHAPDDAAVRELLATALQRKPLEHQFRGAYQPCRPMTAIGG
;
A
#
# COMPACT_ATOMS: atom_id res chain seq x y z
N THR A 1 19.54 5.24 0.66
CA THR A 1 19.57 5.67 -0.75
C THR A 1 18.82 6.98 -0.86
N SER A 2 19.53 8.05 -1.19
CA SER A 2 18.90 9.34 -1.53
C SER A 2 18.14 9.17 -2.83
N GLY A 3 16.83 9.36 -2.81
CA GLY A 3 16.03 9.41 -4.04
C GLY A 3 16.28 10.71 -4.80
N ASP A 4 16.18 10.69 -6.11
CA ASP A 4 16.16 11.89 -6.94
C ASP A 4 14.70 12.30 -7.20
N LEU A 5 14.26 13.38 -6.58
CA LEU A 5 12.89 13.89 -6.75
C LEU A 5 12.59 14.25 -8.22
N ASN A 6 13.54 14.82 -8.94
CA ASN A 6 13.33 15.19 -10.34
C ASN A 6 13.11 13.95 -11.22
N ALA A 7 13.86 12.88 -10.97
CA ALA A 7 13.66 11.60 -11.66
C ALA A 7 12.28 11.02 -11.35
N VAL A 8 11.81 11.08 -10.10
CA VAL A 8 10.46 10.61 -9.71
C VAL A 8 9.38 11.43 -10.42
N LEU A 9 9.48 12.75 -10.41
CA LEU A 9 8.52 13.64 -11.08
C LEU A 9 8.50 13.42 -12.60
N ALA A 10 9.67 13.23 -13.21
CA ALA A 10 9.78 12.88 -14.62
C ALA A 10 9.10 11.53 -14.93
N GLY A 11 9.31 10.52 -14.08
CA GLY A 11 8.66 9.22 -14.18
C GLY A 11 7.13 9.28 -14.08
N ILE A 12 6.59 10.09 -13.15
CA ILE A 12 5.15 10.32 -13.02
C ILE A 12 4.59 10.94 -14.31
N ARG A 13 5.22 12.01 -14.81
CA ARG A 13 4.80 12.65 -16.07
C ARG A 13 4.86 11.71 -17.27
N ALA A 14 5.91 10.90 -17.36
CA ALA A 14 6.06 9.90 -18.40
C ALA A 14 4.96 8.82 -18.34
N ALA A 15 4.60 8.35 -17.14
CA ALA A 15 3.52 7.39 -16.95
C ALA A 15 2.16 7.98 -17.37
N VAL A 16 1.88 9.22 -17.01
CA VAL A 16 0.66 9.92 -17.44
C VAL A 16 0.64 10.09 -18.97
N ALA A 17 1.75 10.54 -19.56
CA ALA A 17 1.87 10.74 -21.00
C ALA A 17 1.76 9.45 -21.79
N ALA A 18 2.19 8.31 -21.23
CA ALA A 18 2.06 6.98 -21.84
C ALA A 18 0.61 6.46 -21.85
N GLY A 19 -0.36 7.18 -21.29
CA GLY A 19 -1.77 6.83 -21.33
C GLY A 19 -2.18 5.71 -20.39
N PHE A 20 -1.46 5.47 -19.31
CA PHE A 20 -1.92 4.53 -18.28
C PHE A 20 -3.23 5.04 -17.66
N GLU A 21 -4.28 4.21 -17.72
CA GLU A 21 -5.62 4.59 -17.23
C GLU A 21 -5.70 4.85 -15.71
N ARG A 22 -4.78 4.29 -14.94
CA ARG A 22 -4.88 4.25 -13.47
C ARG A 22 -3.54 4.50 -12.78
N VAL A 23 -2.94 5.65 -13.04
CA VAL A 23 -1.78 6.10 -12.27
C VAL A 23 -2.26 6.59 -10.90
N LYS A 24 -1.62 6.15 -9.83
CA LYS A 24 -1.89 6.51 -8.44
C LYS A 24 -0.60 6.85 -7.72
N LEU A 25 -0.61 7.88 -6.90
CA LEU A 25 0.51 8.22 -6.04
C LEU A 25 0.34 7.56 -4.68
N ASN A 26 1.41 7.03 -4.12
CA ASN A 26 1.47 6.49 -2.76
C ASN A 26 2.47 7.29 -1.94
N CYS A 27 2.03 7.72 -0.76
CA CYS A 27 2.89 8.33 0.24
C CYS A 27 2.74 7.56 1.55
N VAL A 28 3.85 7.02 2.07
CA VAL A 28 3.88 6.44 3.41
C VAL A 28 4.03 7.57 4.41
N LEU A 29 3.10 7.64 5.37
CA LEU A 29 3.08 8.67 6.41
C LEU A 29 4.19 8.44 7.42
N MET A 30 5.00 9.46 7.65
CA MET A 30 6.08 9.42 8.64
C MET A 30 6.19 10.76 9.36
N ARG A 31 5.90 10.77 10.67
CA ARG A 31 6.05 11.93 11.53
C ARG A 31 7.50 12.40 11.56
N GLY A 32 7.71 13.72 11.53
CA GLY A 32 9.05 14.34 11.50
C GLY A 32 9.75 14.21 10.15
N VAL A 33 9.10 13.62 9.13
CA VAL A 33 9.67 13.43 7.80
C VAL A 33 8.83 14.12 6.73
N ASN A 34 7.53 13.79 6.63
CA ASN A 34 6.70 14.27 5.53
C ASN A 34 5.32 14.82 5.93
N GLU A 35 5.06 15.02 7.20
CA GLU A 35 3.80 15.63 7.66
C GLU A 35 3.59 17.04 7.11
N GLN A 36 4.66 17.82 6.93
CA GLN A 36 4.60 19.16 6.36
C GLN A 36 4.39 19.15 4.85
N GLU A 37 4.69 18.02 4.18
CA GLU A 37 4.58 17.86 2.74
C GLU A 37 3.21 17.35 2.28
N LEU A 38 2.31 17.00 3.21
CA LEU A 38 1.01 16.39 2.86
C LEU A 38 0.17 17.32 2.00
N TRP A 39 0.10 18.62 2.33
CA TRP A 39 -0.66 19.57 1.55
C TRP A 39 -0.03 19.86 0.17
N PRO A 40 1.26 20.14 0.03
CA PRO A 40 1.94 20.18 -1.25
C PRO A 40 1.73 18.95 -2.13
N LEU A 41 1.78 17.73 -1.55
CA LEU A 41 1.51 16.49 -2.27
C LEU A 41 0.07 16.39 -2.78
N VAL A 42 -0.90 16.85 -1.99
CA VAL A 42 -2.32 16.91 -2.41
C VAL A 42 -2.48 17.86 -3.59
N LEU A 43 -1.88 19.06 -3.53
CA LEU A 43 -1.95 20.04 -4.62
C LEU A 43 -1.30 19.50 -5.90
N PHE A 44 -0.12 18.89 -5.77
CA PHE A 44 0.57 18.23 -6.89
C PHE A 44 -0.31 17.14 -7.53
N ALA A 45 -0.92 16.29 -6.70
CA ALA A 45 -1.80 15.22 -7.18
C ALA A 45 -3.04 15.80 -7.91
N ALA A 46 -3.63 16.86 -7.36
CA ALA A 46 -4.77 17.56 -7.98
C ALA A 46 -4.40 18.15 -9.34
N GLU A 47 -3.27 18.85 -9.43
CA GLU A 47 -2.78 19.47 -10.68
C GLU A 47 -2.61 18.44 -11.79
N HIS A 48 -2.18 17.22 -11.45
CA HIS A 48 -1.95 16.14 -12.42
C HIS A 48 -3.16 15.21 -12.58
N GLY A 49 -4.29 15.48 -11.91
CA GLY A 49 -5.49 14.63 -11.94
C GLY A 49 -5.28 13.22 -11.34
N LEU A 50 -4.28 13.08 -10.47
CA LEU A 50 -3.88 11.79 -9.90
C LEU A 50 -4.45 11.60 -8.48
N PRO A 51 -4.99 10.43 -8.14
CA PRO A 51 -5.35 10.13 -6.76
C PRO A 51 -4.10 9.88 -5.91
N LEU A 52 -4.03 10.56 -4.76
CA LEU A 52 -3.00 10.37 -3.75
C LEU A 52 -3.49 9.35 -2.70
N ARG A 53 -2.68 8.38 -2.32
CA ARG A 53 -2.97 7.48 -1.21
C ARG A 53 -1.96 7.68 -0.09
N LEU A 54 -2.46 7.98 1.09
CA LEU A 54 -1.72 8.14 2.32
C LEU A 54 -1.80 6.83 3.10
N ILE A 55 -0.65 6.25 3.41
CA ILE A 55 -0.51 4.88 3.91
C ILE A 55 0.23 4.92 5.25
N GLU A 56 -0.31 4.29 6.28
CA GLU A 56 0.40 4.12 7.54
C GLU A 56 1.68 3.32 7.36
N LEU A 57 2.75 3.75 8.02
CA LEU A 57 3.99 3.01 8.09
C LEU A 57 3.76 1.67 8.81
N MET A 58 4.19 0.58 8.17
CA MET A 58 4.06 -0.79 8.68
C MET A 58 5.43 -1.37 9.01
N PRO A 59 5.55 -2.33 9.95
CA PRO A 59 6.82 -3.00 10.30
C PRO A 59 7.20 -4.06 9.24
N ILE A 60 7.42 -3.63 7.99
CA ILE A 60 7.70 -4.51 6.84
C ILE A 60 9.13 -4.41 6.32
N THR A 61 9.97 -3.68 7.01
CA THR A 61 11.40 -3.57 6.70
C THR A 61 12.24 -4.26 7.75
N THR A 62 13.40 -4.74 7.37
CA THR A 62 14.40 -5.33 8.28
C THR A 62 15.23 -4.26 9.03
N THR A 63 14.93 -2.98 8.82
CA THR A 63 15.54 -1.85 9.52
C THR A 63 14.55 -1.25 10.50
N ASP A 64 15.04 -0.66 11.60
CA ASP A 64 14.22 0.00 12.62
C ASP A 64 13.67 1.36 12.16
N VAL A 65 12.95 1.34 11.03
CA VAL A 65 12.33 2.56 10.47
C VAL A 65 11.06 2.93 11.22
N LEU A 66 10.27 1.93 11.64
CA LEU A 66 9.05 2.18 12.41
C LEU A 66 9.38 2.31 13.89
N THR A 67 9.12 3.49 14.45
CA THR A 67 9.20 3.79 15.88
C THR A 67 7.92 4.49 16.31
N GLU A 68 7.62 4.52 17.61
CA GLU A 68 6.50 5.30 18.13
C GLU A 68 6.61 6.79 17.80
N LYS A 69 7.85 7.29 17.68
CA LYS A 69 8.10 8.71 17.39
C LYS A 69 7.78 9.10 15.95
N ASN A 70 8.03 8.21 14.99
CA ASN A 70 7.82 8.51 13.56
C ASN A 70 6.53 7.88 12.99
N PHE A 71 5.80 7.09 13.76
CA PHE A 71 4.50 6.59 13.36
C PHE A 71 3.48 7.73 13.30
N MET A 72 2.79 7.85 12.18
CA MET A 72 1.71 8.80 11.95
C MET A 72 0.46 8.05 11.51
N PRO A 73 -0.57 7.96 12.35
CA PRO A 73 -1.82 7.31 11.97
C PRO A 73 -2.60 8.15 10.94
N VAL A 74 -3.38 7.48 10.10
CA VAL A 74 -4.14 8.15 9.02
C VAL A 74 -5.11 9.22 9.52
N HIS A 75 -5.67 9.07 10.72
CA HIS A 75 -6.59 10.08 11.26
C HIS A 75 -5.91 11.42 11.52
N GLU A 76 -4.64 11.45 11.92
CA GLU A 76 -3.88 12.69 12.06
C GLU A 76 -3.63 13.37 10.71
N ALA A 77 -3.28 12.59 9.68
CA ALA A 77 -3.18 13.12 8.32
C ALA A 77 -4.52 13.70 7.84
N MET A 78 -5.64 13.05 8.17
CA MET A 78 -6.97 13.57 7.87
C MET A 78 -7.23 14.90 8.58
N GLU A 79 -6.86 15.04 9.84
CA GLU A 79 -7.03 16.31 10.58
C GLU A 79 -6.18 17.43 9.98
N LEU A 80 -4.94 17.16 9.62
CA LEU A 80 -4.09 18.15 8.93
C LEU A 80 -4.70 18.63 7.60
N LEU A 81 -5.27 17.71 6.83
CA LEU A 81 -5.92 18.06 5.57
C LEU A 81 -7.26 18.80 5.79
N ARG A 82 -8.04 18.44 6.82
CA ARG A 82 -9.28 19.17 7.19
C ARG A 82 -9.06 20.62 7.58
N GLN A 83 -7.89 20.94 8.13
CA GLN A 83 -7.51 22.34 8.41
C GLN A 83 -7.30 23.15 7.13
N LYS A 84 -7.13 22.51 5.97
CA LYS A 84 -6.87 23.14 4.68
C LYS A 84 -8.08 23.12 3.74
N ASP A 85 -8.85 22.01 3.76
CA ASP A 85 -9.99 21.81 2.87
C ASP A 85 -10.96 20.78 3.49
N GLU A 86 -12.22 20.82 3.12
CA GLU A 86 -13.25 19.88 3.58
C GLU A 86 -13.09 18.52 2.89
N LEU A 87 -12.99 17.44 3.67
CA LEU A 87 -12.91 16.05 3.19
C LEU A 87 -14.32 15.47 3.05
N ILE A 88 -14.78 15.28 1.82
CA ILE A 88 -16.07 14.68 1.47
C ILE A 88 -15.87 13.18 1.22
N PRO A 89 -16.47 12.28 2.00
CA PRO A 89 -16.36 10.83 1.79
C PRO A 89 -16.84 10.42 0.39
N GLN A 90 -16.13 9.49 -0.24
CA GLN A 90 -16.47 8.93 -1.55
C GLN A 90 -16.60 7.40 -1.47
N PRO A 91 -17.64 6.86 -0.82
CA PRO A 91 -17.75 5.42 -0.53
C PRO A 91 -17.87 4.57 -1.81
N ASP A 92 -18.49 5.11 -2.84
CA ASP A 92 -18.73 4.41 -4.11
C ASP A 92 -17.57 4.56 -5.10
N TRP A 93 -16.67 5.51 -4.87
CA TRP A 93 -15.53 5.71 -5.74
C TRP A 93 -14.37 4.79 -5.35
N ARG A 94 -14.04 3.85 -6.23
CA ARG A 94 -13.00 2.84 -5.98
C ARG A 94 -12.02 2.76 -7.14
N LEU A 95 -10.74 2.77 -6.82
CA LEU A 95 -9.66 2.48 -7.77
C LEU A 95 -9.13 1.06 -7.53
N GLY A 96 -9.87 0.06 -8.03
CA GLY A 96 -9.58 -1.35 -7.82
C GLY A 96 -10.07 -1.85 -6.46
N PHE A 97 -9.58 -3.04 -6.07
CA PHE A 97 -10.06 -3.79 -4.90
C PHE A 97 -9.11 -3.65 -3.70
N GLY A 98 -8.59 -2.47 -3.46
CA GLY A 98 -7.68 -2.20 -2.34
C GLY A 98 -8.41 -1.65 -1.11
N PRO A 99 -7.74 -1.61 0.07
CA PRO A 99 -8.35 -1.20 1.33
C PRO A 99 -8.44 0.31 1.51
N ALA A 100 -8.09 1.11 0.52
CA ALA A 100 -8.11 2.56 0.61
C ALA A 100 -9.55 3.09 0.73
N LYS A 101 -9.81 3.91 1.75
CA LYS A 101 -11.03 4.71 1.86
C LYS A 101 -10.79 6.07 1.24
N TYR A 102 -11.59 6.45 0.24
CA TYR A 102 -11.37 7.66 -0.53
C TYR A 102 -12.25 8.82 -0.08
N TYR A 103 -11.67 10.02 -0.20
CA TYR A 103 -12.32 11.30 0.04
C TYR A 103 -11.98 12.24 -1.11
N GLN A 104 -12.87 13.17 -1.40
CA GLN A 104 -12.62 14.30 -2.28
C GLN A 104 -12.52 15.56 -1.45
N LEU A 105 -11.53 16.38 -1.72
CA LEU A 105 -11.42 17.71 -1.14
C LEU A 105 -12.36 18.65 -1.91
N LYS A 106 -13.18 19.40 -1.18
CA LYS A 106 -14.28 20.18 -1.71
C LYS A 106 -13.84 21.29 -2.67
N HIS A 107 -12.83 22.05 -2.29
CA HIS A 107 -12.39 23.22 -3.04
C HIS A 107 -11.33 22.87 -4.09
N THR A 108 -10.38 22.01 -3.76
CA THR A 108 -9.33 21.61 -4.69
C THR A 108 -9.79 20.52 -5.67
N GLY A 109 -10.85 19.77 -5.34
CA GLY A 109 -11.30 18.61 -6.11
C GLY A 109 -10.35 17.40 -6.02
N ALA A 110 -9.25 17.51 -5.27
CA ALA A 110 -8.28 16.44 -5.12
C ALA A 110 -8.89 15.18 -4.52
N ARG A 111 -8.45 14.00 -4.98
CA ARG A 111 -8.88 12.71 -4.45
C ARG A 111 -7.79 12.11 -3.60
N VAL A 112 -8.09 11.89 -2.33
CA VAL A 112 -7.16 11.33 -1.35
C VAL A 112 -7.73 10.03 -0.79
N GLY A 113 -6.93 8.97 -0.82
CA GLY A 113 -7.23 7.67 -0.21
C GLY A 113 -6.42 7.47 1.06
N PHE A 114 -7.04 6.91 2.09
CA PHE A 114 -6.38 6.60 3.35
C PHE A 114 -6.32 5.09 3.55
N ILE A 115 -5.13 4.58 3.92
CA ILE A 115 -4.85 3.17 4.15
C ILE A 115 -4.31 3.01 5.58
N GLY A 116 -5.21 2.73 6.51
CA GLY A 116 -4.91 2.56 7.93
C GLY A 116 -4.63 1.11 8.29
N ALA A 117 -3.48 0.57 7.88
CA ALA A 117 -3.16 -0.83 8.12
C ALA A 117 -2.90 -1.15 9.59
N MET A 118 -2.43 -0.18 10.38
CA MET A 118 -2.09 -0.35 11.79
C MET A 118 -3.24 0.03 12.71
N THR A 119 -4.01 1.07 12.37
CA THR A 119 -5.05 1.63 13.25
C THR A 119 -6.48 1.20 12.92
N ASN A 120 -6.76 0.76 11.69
CA ASN A 120 -8.08 0.27 11.33
C ASN A 120 -8.21 -1.23 11.65
N LEU A 121 -9.01 -1.56 12.68
CA LEU A 121 -9.26 -2.95 13.12
C LEU A 121 -9.92 -3.82 12.03
N HIS A 122 -10.67 -3.21 11.12
CA HIS A 122 -11.37 -3.89 10.02
C HIS A 122 -10.56 -3.92 8.72
N PHE A 123 -9.27 -3.56 8.76
CA PHE A 123 -8.41 -3.47 7.58
C PHE A 123 -8.31 -4.80 6.81
N CYS A 124 -8.21 -5.90 7.54
CA CYS A 124 -8.01 -7.23 6.96
C CYS A 124 -9.29 -7.85 6.37
N GLU A 125 -10.47 -7.47 6.84
CA GLU A 125 -11.77 -8.05 6.42
C GLU A 125 -12.02 -7.95 4.90
N THR A 126 -11.53 -6.88 4.29
CA THR A 126 -11.67 -6.63 2.84
C THR A 126 -10.39 -6.89 2.05
N CYS A 127 -9.37 -7.46 2.69
CA CYS A 127 -8.07 -7.67 2.06
C CYS A 127 -8.08 -8.90 1.14
N ASN A 128 -8.01 -8.68 -0.16
CA ASN A 128 -7.91 -9.71 -1.19
C ASN A 128 -6.49 -9.85 -1.78
N LYS A 129 -5.45 -9.38 -1.08
CA LYS A 129 -4.08 -9.35 -1.61
C LYS A 129 -3.34 -10.64 -1.28
N MET A 130 -2.64 -11.15 -2.27
CA MET A 130 -1.53 -12.10 -2.15
C MET A 130 -0.31 -11.52 -2.85
N ARG A 131 0.86 -12.03 -2.56
CA ARG A 131 2.12 -11.58 -3.14
C ARG A 131 2.86 -12.74 -3.79
N LEU A 132 3.44 -12.45 -4.93
CA LEU A 132 4.46 -13.29 -5.55
C LEU A 132 5.82 -12.68 -5.22
N THR A 133 6.69 -13.46 -4.58
CA THR A 133 8.03 -13.02 -4.21
C THR A 133 8.98 -13.11 -5.41
N ALA A 134 10.12 -12.40 -5.35
CA ALA A 134 11.11 -12.40 -6.42
C ALA A 134 11.73 -13.79 -6.66
N ASP A 135 11.74 -14.66 -5.65
CA ASP A 135 12.22 -16.04 -5.73
C ASP A 135 11.12 -17.08 -6.06
N GLY A 136 9.92 -16.61 -6.45
CA GLY A 136 8.85 -17.44 -6.97
C GLY A 136 7.98 -18.12 -5.92
N LYS A 137 7.83 -17.52 -4.74
CA LYS A 137 6.93 -18.03 -3.69
C LYS A 137 5.64 -17.22 -3.60
N ILE A 138 4.55 -17.87 -3.26
CA ILE A 138 3.29 -17.21 -2.91
C ILE A 138 3.26 -16.93 -1.41
N ARG A 139 3.00 -15.66 -1.07
CA ARG A 139 2.80 -15.18 0.30
C ARG A 139 1.37 -14.67 0.46
N PRO A 140 0.51 -15.34 1.22
CA PRO A 140 -0.91 -15.01 1.35
C PRO A 140 -1.16 -13.68 2.06
N CYS A 141 -0.29 -13.30 3.01
CA CYS A 141 -0.39 -12.06 3.76
C CYS A 141 0.97 -11.39 3.92
N LEU A 142 1.02 -10.07 3.80
CA LEU A 142 2.24 -9.29 4.00
C LEU A 142 2.75 -9.36 5.45
N GLY A 143 1.83 -9.34 6.40
CA GLY A 143 2.11 -9.39 7.84
C GLY A 143 2.04 -10.80 8.42
N ASP A 144 2.42 -11.82 7.65
CA ASP A 144 2.57 -13.21 8.06
C ASP A 144 3.80 -13.80 7.37
N HIS A 145 4.37 -14.87 7.95
CA HIS A 145 5.59 -15.51 7.44
C HIS A 145 5.32 -16.68 6.51
N GLY A 146 4.06 -17.11 6.38
CA GLY A 146 3.67 -18.24 5.53
C GLY A 146 3.99 -18.00 4.07
N GLU A 147 4.84 -18.86 3.49
CA GLU A 147 5.18 -18.87 2.07
C GLU A 147 5.04 -20.28 1.50
N MET A 148 4.68 -20.37 0.22
CA MET A 148 4.55 -21.62 -0.52
C MET A 148 5.30 -21.52 -1.84
N ASP A 149 6.10 -22.53 -2.20
CA ASP A 149 6.93 -22.49 -3.41
C ASP A 149 6.10 -22.74 -4.67
N LEU A 150 5.78 -21.66 -5.38
CA LEU A 150 5.08 -21.72 -6.67
C LEU A 150 6.01 -22.16 -7.79
N ARG A 151 7.29 -21.83 -7.69
CA ARG A 151 8.30 -22.17 -8.70
C ARG A 151 8.45 -23.67 -8.85
N GLU A 152 8.46 -24.41 -7.73
CA GLU A 152 8.52 -25.88 -7.75
C GLU A 152 7.31 -26.47 -8.49
N ALA A 153 6.09 -26.00 -8.17
CA ALA A 153 4.88 -26.43 -8.85
C ALA A 153 4.91 -26.12 -10.35
N LEU A 154 5.38 -24.92 -10.74
CA LEU A 154 5.47 -24.52 -12.17
C LEU A 154 6.51 -25.31 -12.97
N ARG A 155 7.60 -25.75 -12.35
CA ARG A 155 8.72 -26.40 -13.06
C ARG A 155 8.62 -27.90 -13.12
N HIS A 156 8.01 -28.52 -12.11
CA HIS A 156 8.05 -29.97 -11.94
C HIS A 156 6.67 -30.64 -12.01
N ALA A 157 5.58 -29.88 -11.96
CA ALA A 157 4.26 -30.47 -12.15
C ALA A 157 4.01 -30.83 -13.62
N PRO A 158 3.33 -31.96 -13.89
CA PRO A 158 3.03 -32.39 -15.23
C PRO A 158 2.01 -31.49 -15.95
N ASP A 159 1.22 -30.75 -15.17
CA ASP A 159 0.16 -29.84 -15.66
C ASP A 159 -0.10 -28.71 -14.67
N ASP A 160 -1.05 -27.82 -15.01
CA ASP A 160 -1.45 -26.69 -14.17
C ASP A 160 -2.30 -27.07 -12.95
N ALA A 161 -2.66 -28.34 -12.74
CA ALA A 161 -3.51 -28.74 -11.62
C ALA A 161 -2.79 -28.51 -10.28
N ALA A 162 -1.50 -28.85 -10.18
CA ALA A 162 -0.70 -28.63 -8.98
C ALA A 162 -0.55 -27.14 -8.66
N VAL A 163 -0.43 -26.27 -9.68
CA VAL A 163 -0.39 -24.81 -9.51
C VAL A 163 -1.72 -24.30 -8.96
N ARG A 164 -2.85 -24.76 -9.51
CA ARG A 164 -4.20 -24.37 -9.04
C ARG A 164 -4.44 -24.81 -7.61
N GLU A 165 -4.04 -26.04 -7.25
CA GLU A 165 -4.16 -26.57 -5.90
C GLU A 165 -3.31 -25.77 -4.91
N LEU A 166 -2.07 -25.43 -5.29
CA LEU A 166 -1.20 -24.58 -4.48
C LEU A 166 -1.82 -23.19 -4.25
N LEU A 167 -2.35 -22.55 -5.28
CA LEU A 167 -3.02 -21.26 -5.15
C LEU A 167 -4.28 -21.35 -4.29
N ALA A 168 -5.09 -22.39 -4.45
CA ALA A 168 -6.25 -22.65 -3.58
C ALA A 168 -5.85 -22.84 -2.12
N THR A 169 -4.78 -23.61 -1.88
CA THR A 169 -4.22 -23.82 -0.54
C THR A 169 -3.68 -22.52 0.06
N ALA A 170 -3.02 -21.69 -0.75
CA ALA A 170 -2.55 -20.38 -0.31
C ALA A 170 -3.70 -19.46 0.12
N LEU A 171 -4.83 -19.48 -0.59
CA LEU A 171 -6.03 -18.75 -0.21
C LEU A 171 -6.64 -19.27 1.10
N GLN A 172 -6.73 -20.58 1.28
CA GLN A 172 -7.23 -21.19 2.51
C GLN A 172 -6.33 -20.90 3.73
N ARG A 173 -5.02 -20.82 3.52
CA ARG A 173 -4.04 -20.50 4.57
C ARG A 173 -3.88 -19.00 4.82
N LYS A 174 -4.58 -18.14 4.07
CA LYS A 174 -4.54 -16.71 4.31
C LYS A 174 -5.09 -16.43 5.72
N PRO A 175 -4.31 -15.76 6.61
CA PRO A 175 -4.78 -15.46 7.95
C PRO A 175 -5.92 -14.43 7.90
N LEU A 176 -6.82 -14.48 8.88
CA LEU A 176 -7.91 -13.53 9.02
C LEU A 176 -7.38 -12.11 9.28
N GLU A 177 -6.27 -12.00 10.02
CA GLU A 177 -5.63 -10.73 10.35
C GLU A 177 -4.10 -10.82 10.16
N HIS A 178 -3.49 -9.67 9.87
CA HIS A 178 -2.04 -9.56 9.86
C HIS A 178 -1.49 -9.48 11.30
N GLN A 179 -0.20 -9.80 11.47
CA GLN A 179 0.47 -9.81 12.78
C GLN A 179 1.17 -8.48 13.12
N PHE A 180 0.99 -7.43 12.34
CA PHE A 180 1.71 -6.15 12.51
C PHE A 180 1.51 -5.48 13.86
N ARG A 181 0.36 -5.71 14.53
CA ARG A 181 0.02 -5.14 15.84
C ARG A 181 0.65 -5.89 17.01
N GLY A 182 1.24 -7.04 16.75
CA GLY A 182 1.99 -7.83 17.71
C GLY A 182 3.50 -7.66 17.54
N ALA A 183 4.25 -8.64 17.99
CA ALA A 183 5.71 -8.67 17.87
C ALA A 183 6.17 -9.14 16.48
N TYR A 184 5.54 -8.68 15.39
CA TYR A 184 5.92 -9.05 14.04
C TYR A 184 7.30 -8.49 13.70
N GLN A 185 8.20 -9.38 13.29
CA GLN A 185 9.51 -9.02 12.78
C GLN A 185 9.64 -9.51 11.34
N PRO A 186 9.92 -8.64 10.37
CA PRO A 186 10.07 -9.05 8.99
C PRO A 186 11.30 -9.92 8.81
N CYS A 187 11.14 -11.04 8.14
CA CYS A 187 12.25 -11.96 7.83
C CYS A 187 12.90 -11.67 6.47
N ARG A 188 12.30 -10.78 5.67
CA ARG A 188 12.77 -10.39 4.34
C ARG A 188 12.57 -8.88 4.10
N PRO A 189 13.47 -8.25 3.31
CA PRO A 189 13.24 -6.87 2.88
C PRO A 189 12.04 -6.80 1.93
N MET A 190 11.36 -5.64 1.93
CA MET A 190 10.17 -5.41 1.10
C MET A 190 10.42 -5.67 -0.39
N THR A 191 11.61 -5.33 -0.90
CA THR A 191 12.03 -5.57 -2.29
C THR A 191 12.06 -7.05 -2.68
N ALA A 192 12.22 -7.97 -1.72
CA ALA A 192 12.22 -9.41 -1.98
C ALA A 192 10.81 -10.04 -1.94
N ILE A 193 9.81 -9.32 -1.43
CA ILE A 193 8.43 -9.80 -1.27
C ILE A 193 7.42 -9.08 -2.17
N GLY A 194 7.87 -8.59 -3.29
CA GLY A 194 7.00 -7.99 -4.31
C GLY A 194 6.63 -6.54 -4.07
N GLY A 195 7.59 -5.73 -3.59
CA GLY A 195 7.36 -4.32 -3.49
C GLY A 195 7.72 -3.29 -3.01
#